data_55276f16adae74945d700a0ffa139cfd
#
_entry.id   55276f16adae74945d700a0ffa139cfd
#
_cell.length_a   1.000
_cell.length_b   1.000
_cell.length_c   1.000
_cell.angle_alpha   90.00
_cell.angle_beta   90.00
_cell.angle_gamma   90.00
#
_symmetry.space_group_name_H-M   'P 1'
#
loop_
_entity.id
_entity.type
_entity.pdbx_description
1 polymer ?
#
loop_
_entity_poly.entity_id
_entity_poly.type
_entity_poly.pdbx_seq_one_letter_code
_entity_poly.pdbx_strand_id
1 'polypeptide(L)'
;MAKRICTLILIVSLFTFIGCQQSDSGISRLEPTRSYQSIGPAQSPSLTPSGEVDIVEDLEAHRQSYKQSMEILVRYYEKTGNNTKLNWAQKELNALNIMPQYSYIIPGLNLRESPQTASIREADMLFDDAKSFEQQATPIGSLVTNENAYRLALRRFEQIIKQYPTSDKIDDAAYEAGKISEHFKDYSIALDYYHSAYKWNPDTPYPARFRAARILDKYMHRYSEALELYKEAIDKEATYGQNLEWKLNAERRITALEKEVN
;
A
#
# COMPACT_ATOMS: atom_id res chain seq x y z
N MET A 1 -9.49 -82.68 -39.81
CA MET A 1 -8.48 -83.73 -39.52
C MET A 1 -7.39 -83.10 -38.65
N ALA A 2 -7.03 -83.85 -37.60
CA ALA A 2 -5.85 -83.76 -36.75
C ALA A 2 -5.60 -82.44 -36.03
N LYS A 3 -5.93 -82.32 -34.74
CA LYS A 3 -5.26 -82.81 -33.51
C LYS A 3 -3.74 -82.57 -33.50
N ARG A 4 -3.26 -81.68 -32.59
CA ARG A 4 -2.17 -81.95 -31.62
C ARG A 4 -2.05 -80.74 -30.72
N ILE A 5 -2.45 -80.79 -29.55
CA ILE A 5 -1.89 -80.87 -28.20
C ILE A 5 -0.33 -80.70 -28.22
N CYS A 6 0.18 -79.70 -27.57
CA CYS A 6 1.45 -79.76 -26.82
C CYS A 6 1.58 -78.60 -25.82
N THR A 7 1.32 -78.95 -24.62
CA THR A 7 2.18 -78.85 -23.40
C THR A 7 2.72 -77.48 -23.02
N LEU A 8 2.18 -76.99 -21.92
CA LEU A 8 2.73 -76.00 -21.00
C LEU A 8 4.16 -76.36 -20.57
N ILE A 9 5.08 -75.47 -20.70
CA ILE A 9 6.31 -75.40 -19.88
C ILE A 9 6.37 -74.11 -19.20
N LEU A 10 6.14 -74.14 -17.92
CA LEU A 10 6.26 -72.98 -16.98
C LEU A 10 7.74 -72.90 -16.62
N ILE A 11 8.41 -71.92 -17.14
CA ILE A 11 9.78 -71.57 -16.70
C ILE A 11 9.66 -70.36 -15.79
N VAL A 12 9.72 -70.64 -14.49
CA VAL A 12 9.93 -69.63 -13.44
C VAL A 12 11.39 -69.25 -13.48
N SER A 13 11.71 -68.12 -14.12
CA SER A 13 13.02 -67.54 -14.01
C SER A 13 13.06 -66.58 -12.81
N LEU A 14 13.75 -67.08 -11.81
CA LEU A 14 14.11 -66.35 -10.61
C LEU A 14 15.10 -65.23 -10.97
N PHE A 15 14.62 -64.02 -11.19
CA PHE A 15 15.51 -62.84 -11.31
C PHE A 15 15.96 -62.45 -9.92
N THR A 16 17.15 -62.85 -9.55
CA THR A 16 17.90 -62.26 -8.42
C THR A 16 18.32 -60.83 -8.82
N PHE A 17 17.69 -59.88 -8.21
CA PHE A 17 18.16 -58.48 -8.27
C PHE A 17 19.49 -58.36 -7.51
N ILE A 18 20.57 -58.36 -8.23
CA ILE A 18 21.87 -57.86 -7.74
C ILE A 18 21.76 -56.33 -7.76
N GLY A 19 21.49 -55.75 -6.61
CA GLY A 19 21.56 -54.33 -6.44
C GLY A 19 23.02 -53.87 -6.61
N CYS A 20 23.33 -53.18 -7.70
CA CYS A 20 24.56 -52.40 -7.80
C CYS A 20 24.44 -51.25 -6.79
N GLN A 21 25.16 -51.40 -5.72
CA GLN A 21 25.43 -50.31 -4.80
C GLN A 21 26.47 -49.41 -5.47
N GLN A 22 25.96 -48.40 -6.19
CA GLN A 22 26.81 -47.35 -6.79
C GLN A 22 27.26 -46.51 -5.61
N SER A 23 28.51 -46.65 -5.24
CA SER A 23 29.21 -45.80 -4.29
C SER A 23 29.26 -44.36 -4.84
N ASP A 24 28.41 -43.52 -4.33
CA ASP A 24 28.40 -42.09 -4.59
C ASP A 24 29.61 -41.47 -3.87
N SER A 25 30.79 -41.61 -4.45
CA SER A 25 32.02 -40.97 -4.02
C SER A 25 32.11 -39.63 -4.74
N GLY A 26 31.73 -38.55 -4.10
CA GLY A 26 32.16 -37.26 -4.55
C GLY A 26 31.20 -36.07 -4.52
N ILE A 27 30.11 -36.16 -3.82
CA ILE A 27 29.41 -34.93 -3.45
C ILE A 27 29.73 -34.66 -1.97
N SER A 28 30.71 -33.79 -1.74
CA SER A 28 30.89 -33.19 -0.43
C SER A 28 29.61 -32.49 -0.08
N ARG A 29 28.80 -33.14 0.76
CA ARG A 29 27.65 -32.54 1.43
C ARG A 29 28.23 -31.32 2.12
N LEU A 30 27.97 -30.14 1.57
CA LEU A 30 28.12 -28.91 2.33
C LEU A 30 27.15 -29.06 3.51
N GLU A 31 27.68 -29.44 4.67
CA GLU A 31 26.90 -29.37 5.89
C GLU A 31 26.38 -27.97 6.01
N PRO A 32 25.08 -27.78 6.17
CA PRO A 32 24.54 -26.46 6.45
C PRO A 32 25.10 -26.05 7.81
N THR A 33 26.12 -25.22 7.82
CA THR A 33 26.75 -24.63 9.01
C THR A 33 25.83 -23.63 9.71
N ARG A 34 24.55 -23.76 9.53
CA ARG A 34 23.48 -23.22 10.39
C ARG A 34 22.35 -24.20 10.41
N SER A 35 22.08 -24.75 11.57
CA SER A 35 20.80 -25.37 11.82
C SER A 35 19.73 -24.39 11.35
N TYR A 36 19.08 -24.70 10.21
CA TYR A 36 17.75 -24.21 9.97
C TYR A 36 16.95 -24.75 11.16
N GLN A 37 16.76 -23.94 12.19
CA GLN A 37 15.63 -24.14 13.06
C GLN A 37 14.44 -24.20 12.10
N SER A 38 13.84 -25.36 12.00
CA SER A 38 12.56 -25.51 11.33
C SER A 38 11.71 -24.38 11.90
N ILE A 39 11.42 -23.41 11.04
CA ILE A 39 10.38 -22.43 11.35
C ILE A 39 9.17 -23.34 11.53
N GLY A 40 8.77 -23.54 12.79
CA GLY A 40 7.55 -24.27 13.11
C GLY A 40 6.42 -23.70 12.24
N PRO A 41 5.34 -24.45 12.01
CA PRO A 41 4.26 -23.96 11.18
C PRO A 41 3.97 -22.54 11.58
N ALA A 42 4.04 -21.62 10.61
CA ALA A 42 3.89 -20.19 10.84
C ALA A 42 2.68 -20.04 11.76
N GLN A 43 2.93 -19.68 13.01
CA GLN A 43 1.83 -19.43 13.93
C GLN A 43 1.03 -18.33 13.23
N SER A 44 -0.22 -18.63 12.94
CA SER A 44 -1.16 -17.61 12.47
C SER A 44 -0.98 -16.42 13.40
N PRO A 45 -0.68 -15.22 12.89
CA PRO A 45 -0.47 -14.07 13.75
C PRO A 45 -1.66 -14.03 14.71
N SER A 46 -1.41 -14.20 16.00
CA SER A 46 -2.46 -14.06 16.99
C SER A 46 -2.89 -12.60 16.86
N LEU A 47 -4.16 -12.38 16.55
CA LEU A 47 -4.79 -11.06 16.60
C LEU A 47 -4.93 -10.65 18.08
N THR A 48 -3.81 -10.68 18.83
CA THR A 48 -3.68 -9.86 20.03
C THR A 48 -3.81 -8.40 19.56
N PRO A 49 -4.34 -7.49 20.36
CA PRO A 49 -4.45 -6.08 20.00
C PRO A 49 -3.07 -5.41 19.99
N SER A 50 -2.17 -5.91 19.17
CA SER A 50 -1.01 -5.21 18.68
C SER A 50 -1.57 -4.07 17.83
N GLY A 51 -1.12 -2.85 18.06
CA GLY A 51 -1.58 -1.70 17.30
C GLY A 51 -1.31 -1.91 15.81
N GLU A 52 -2.01 -1.20 14.94
CA GLU A 52 -1.78 -1.20 13.50
C GLU A 52 -0.28 -1.07 13.14
N VAL A 53 0.45 -0.27 13.91
CA VAL A 53 1.90 -0.05 13.77
C VAL A 53 2.67 -1.37 13.85
N ASP A 54 2.42 -2.18 14.86
CA ASP A 54 3.13 -3.46 15.07
C ASP A 54 2.86 -4.43 13.91
N ILE A 55 1.60 -4.47 13.43
CA ILE A 55 1.20 -5.33 12.30
C ILE A 55 1.90 -4.89 11.00
N VAL A 56 2.01 -3.59 10.77
CA VAL A 56 2.64 -3.03 9.58
C VAL A 56 4.15 -3.22 9.62
N GLU A 57 4.78 -3.04 10.79
CA GLU A 57 6.22 -3.30 10.97
C GLU A 57 6.54 -4.78 10.72
N ASP A 58 5.74 -5.70 11.23
CA ASP A 58 5.88 -7.13 10.98
C ASP A 58 5.72 -7.46 9.49
N LEU A 59 4.72 -6.88 8.83
CA LEU A 59 4.51 -7.06 7.39
C LEU A 59 5.73 -6.60 6.58
N GLU A 60 6.30 -5.44 6.92
CA GLU A 60 7.47 -4.90 6.22
C GLU A 60 8.71 -5.77 6.48
N ALA A 61 8.92 -6.22 7.71
CA ALA A 61 10.01 -7.12 8.09
C ALA A 61 9.94 -8.46 7.31
N HIS A 62 8.75 -9.04 7.19
CA HIS A 62 8.54 -10.28 6.43
C HIS A 62 8.75 -10.08 4.92
N ARG A 63 8.30 -8.96 4.36
CA ARG A 63 8.53 -8.60 2.96
C ARG A 63 10.02 -8.47 2.65
N GLN A 64 10.76 -7.78 3.53
CA GLN A 64 12.19 -7.59 3.40
C GLN A 64 12.94 -8.93 3.50
N SER A 65 12.57 -9.78 4.46
CA SER A 65 13.12 -11.12 4.63
C SER A 65 12.89 -12.00 3.41
N TYR A 66 11.68 -11.96 2.84
CA TYR A 66 11.36 -12.70 1.62
C TYR A 66 12.20 -12.24 0.43
N LYS A 67 12.34 -10.94 0.23
CA LYS A 67 13.20 -10.37 -0.82
C LYS A 67 14.65 -10.83 -0.69
N GLN A 68 15.23 -10.75 0.52
CA GLN A 68 16.59 -11.22 0.79
C GLN A 68 16.75 -12.71 0.49
N SER A 69 15.76 -13.53 0.86
CA SER A 69 15.76 -14.97 0.57
C SER A 69 15.76 -15.23 -0.94
N MET A 70 14.99 -14.48 -1.70
CA MET A 70 14.96 -14.56 -3.17
C MET A 70 16.29 -14.16 -3.80
N GLU A 71 16.95 -13.11 -3.29
CA GLU A 71 18.29 -12.71 -3.77
C GLU A 71 19.35 -13.79 -3.51
N ILE A 72 19.26 -14.47 -2.36
CA ILE A 72 20.13 -15.61 -2.04
C ILE A 72 19.88 -16.76 -3.01
N LEU A 73 18.60 -17.05 -3.29
CA LEU A 73 18.21 -18.13 -4.19
C LEU A 73 18.67 -17.88 -5.63
N VAL A 74 18.57 -16.65 -6.12
CA VAL A 74 19.11 -16.24 -7.43
C VAL A 74 20.60 -16.53 -7.49
N ARG A 75 21.38 -16.04 -6.51
CA ARG A 75 22.84 -16.28 -6.45
C ARG A 75 23.20 -17.77 -6.38
N TYR A 76 22.40 -18.57 -5.67
CA TYR A 76 22.59 -20.00 -5.60
C TYR A 76 22.41 -20.67 -6.98
N TYR A 77 21.35 -20.34 -7.70
CA TYR A 77 21.10 -20.93 -9.03
C TYR A 77 22.09 -20.42 -10.09
N GLU A 78 22.58 -19.19 -9.99
CA GLU A 78 23.69 -18.69 -10.81
C GLU A 78 24.93 -19.55 -10.59
N LYS A 79 25.30 -19.79 -9.33
CA LYS A 79 26.50 -20.59 -8.97
C LYS A 79 26.37 -22.07 -9.38
N THR A 80 25.18 -22.63 -9.29
CA THR A 80 24.95 -24.05 -9.65
C THR A 80 24.63 -24.29 -11.11
N GLY A 81 24.50 -23.23 -11.92
CA GLY A 81 24.21 -23.32 -13.35
C GLY A 81 22.81 -23.80 -13.70
N ASN A 82 21.87 -23.76 -12.76
CA ASN A 82 20.49 -24.17 -13.01
C ASN A 82 19.67 -23.04 -13.65
N ASN A 83 19.83 -22.86 -14.97
CA ASN A 83 19.26 -21.76 -15.73
C ASN A 83 17.73 -21.70 -15.69
N THR A 84 17.02 -22.83 -15.60
CA THR A 84 15.57 -22.86 -15.54
C THR A 84 15.07 -22.27 -14.21
N LYS A 85 15.62 -22.73 -13.09
CA LYS A 85 15.26 -22.24 -11.76
C LYS A 85 15.77 -20.80 -11.52
N LEU A 86 16.91 -20.45 -12.09
CA LEU A 86 17.43 -19.09 -12.10
C LEU A 86 16.42 -18.13 -12.73
N ASN A 87 15.91 -18.48 -13.91
CA ASN A 87 14.91 -17.65 -14.60
C ASN A 87 13.62 -17.46 -13.77
N TRP A 88 13.16 -18.53 -13.09
CA TRP A 88 12.00 -18.42 -12.21
C TRP A 88 12.26 -17.50 -11.03
N ALA A 89 13.37 -17.68 -10.32
CA ALA A 89 13.74 -16.86 -9.17
C ALA A 89 13.94 -15.38 -9.54
N GLN A 90 14.58 -15.12 -10.70
CA GLN A 90 14.74 -13.75 -11.21
C GLN A 90 13.40 -13.09 -11.55
N LYS A 91 12.45 -13.82 -12.17
CA LYS A 91 11.10 -13.30 -12.46
C LYS A 91 10.35 -12.96 -11.18
N GLU A 92 10.44 -13.81 -10.18
CA GLU A 92 9.79 -13.60 -8.90
C GLU A 92 10.41 -12.43 -8.15
N LEU A 93 11.73 -12.32 -8.10
CA LEU A 93 12.43 -11.18 -7.50
C LEU A 93 12.08 -9.87 -8.22
N ASN A 94 12.00 -9.87 -9.55
CA ASN A 94 11.57 -8.71 -10.32
C ASN A 94 10.12 -8.33 -10.00
N ALA A 95 9.21 -9.30 -9.89
CA ALA A 95 7.83 -9.04 -9.49
C ALA A 95 7.74 -8.39 -8.11
N LEU A 96 8.53 -8.85 -7.13
CA LEU A 96 8.64 -8.25 -5.81
C LEU A 96 9.17 -6.81 -5.86
N ASN A 97 10.13 -6.52 -6.72
CA ASN A 97 10.70 -5.17 -6.87
C ASN A 97 9.72 -4.16 -7.50
N ILE A 98 8.83 -4.63 -8.38
CA ILE A 98 7.81 -3.78 -9.04
C ILE A 98 6.51 -3.71 -8.22
N MET A 99 6.32 -4.62 -7.26
CA MET A 99 5.11 -4.64 -6.43
C MET A 99 4.95 -3.32 -5.68
N PRO A 100 3.79 -2.66 -5.78
CA PRO A 100 3.55 -1.42 -5.06
C PRO A 100 3.74 -1.63 -3.56
N GLN A 101 4.57 -0.82 -2.95
CA GLN A 101 4.69 -0.74 -1.50
C GLN A 101 3.77 0.37 -1.01
N TYR A 102 2.80 -0.01 -0.17
CA TYR A 102 1.88 0.94 0.44
C TYR A 102 2.43 1.36 1.80
N SER A 103 2.45 2.65 2.08
CA SER A 103 2.67 3.16 3.43
C SER A 103 1.36 3.01 4.20
N TYR A 104 1.22 1.96 4.98
CA TYR A 104 0.07 1.76 5.85
C TYR A 104 0.12 2.63 7.11
N ILE A 105 1.32 2.99 7.55
CA ILE A 105 1.53 3.97 8.60
C ILE A 105 1.76 5.30 7.91
N ILE A 106 0.79 6.18 8.00
CA ILE A 106 1.02 7.59 7.74
C ILE A 106 1.86 8.06 8.92
N PRO A 107 3.16 8.42 8.71
CA PRO A 107 3.99 8.93 9.78
C PRO A 107 3.20 10.05 10.42
N GLY A 108 2.86 9.89 11.71
CA GLY A 108 1.86 10.70 12.38
C GLY A 108 1.88 12.10 11.85
N LEU A 109 0.76 12.53 11.33
CA LEU A 109 0.52 13.91 10.99
C LEU A 109 0.61 14.63 12.32
N ASN A 110 1.84 14.63 12.90
CA ASN A 110 2.16 15.38 14.09
C ASN A 110 1.85 16.79 13.71
N LEU A 111 0.70 17.23 14.19
CA LEU A 111 0.16 18.56 14.01
C LEU A 111 1.13 19.54 14.66
N ARG A 112 2.27 19.74 13.99
CA ARG A 112 3.14 20.87 14.30
C ARG A 112 2.31 22.10 14.05
N GLU A 113 2.42 23.04 14.95
CA GLU A 113 1.92 24.40 14.75
C GLU A 113 2.39 24.88 13.38
N SER A 114 1.53 25.65 12.72
CA SER A 114 1.72 26.17 11.36
C SER A 114 3.21 26.46 11.07
N PRO A 115 3.89 25.66 10.25
CA PRO A 115 5.31 25.89 10.02
C PRO A 115 5.47 27.22 9.27
N GLN A 116 6.52 27.97 9.59
CA GLN A 116 6.93 29.03 8.67
C GLN A 116 7.33 28.37 7.36
N THR A 117 6.53 28.60 6.32
CA THR A 117 6.71 27.95 5.02
C THR A 117 7.52 28.82 4.08
N ALA A 118 8.32 28.16 3.25
CA ALA A 118 9.08 28.77 2.17
C ALA A 118 8.97 27.91 0.91
N SER A 119 9.09 28.53 -0.27
CA SER A 119 9.20 27.76 -1.50
C SER A 119 10.48 26.92 -1.48
N ILE A 120 10.33 25.62 -1.68
CA ILE A 120 11.41 24.64 -1.78
C ILE A 120 11.30 24.00 -3.16
N ARG A 121 12.28 24.25 -4.01
CA ARG A 121 12.26 23.81 -5.41
C ARG A 121 12.01 22.31 -5.59
N GLU A 122 12.59 21.47 -4.74
CA GLU A 122 12.41 20.01 -4.78
C GLU A 122 10.98 19.62 -4.42
N ALA A 123 10.35 20.33 -3.49
CA ALA A 123 8.94 20.13 -3.15
C ALA A 123 8.02 20.59 -4.28
N ASP A 124 8.34 21.74 -4.91
CA ASP A 124 7.59 22.24 -6.07
C ASP A 124 7.63 21.23 -7.23
N MET A 125 8.81 20.67 -7.54
CA MET A 125 8.96 19.66 -8.58
C MET A 125 8.17 18.37 -8.26
N LEU A 126 8.18 17.92 -7.01
CA LEU A 126 7.40 16.76 -6.57
C LEU A 126 5.89 17.04 -6.65
N PHE A 127 5.47 18.26 -6.35
CA PHE A 127 4.07 18.66 -6.44
C PHE A 127 3.58 18.64 -7.89
N ASP A 128 4.36 19.20 -8.82
CA ASP A 128 4.07 19.22 -10.25
C ASP A 128 4.03 17.78 -10.82
N ASP A 129 4.96 16.91 -10.40
CA ASP A 129 4.99 15.49 -10.77
C ASP A 129 3.72 14.78 -10.26
N ALA A 130 3.32 15.02 -9.00
CA ALA A 130 2.10 14.49 -8.42
C ALA A 130 0.85 14.95 -9.19
N LYS A 131 0.77 16.22 -9.54
CA LYS A 131 -0.36 16.77 -10.33
C LYS A 131 -0.41 16.17 -11.74
N SER A 132 0.74 15.90 -12.34
CA SER A 132 0.81 15.18 -13.63
C SER A 132 0.25 13.76 -13.53
N PHE A 133 0.58 13.01 -12.47
CA PHE A 133 -0.01 11.69 -12.23
C PHE A 133 -1.51 11.77 -11.94
N GLU A 134 -1.98 12.77 -11.20
CA GLU A 134 -3.42 12.98 -10.96
C GLU A 134 -4.19 13.22 -12.27
N GLN A 135 -3.64 14.01 -13.19
CA GLN A 135 -4.20 14.21 -14.51
C GLN A 135 -4.24 12.91 -15.34
N GLN A 136 -3.21 12.08 -15.25
CA GLN A 136 -3.16 10.77 -15.90
C GLN A 136 -4.16 9.77 -15.28
N ALA A 137 -4.52 9.96 -14.02
CA ALA A 137 -5.50 9.12 -13.33
C ALA A 137 -6.92 9.32 -13.87
N THR A 138 -7.28 10.52 -14.27
CA THR A 138 -8.58 10.87 -14.86
C THR A 138 -8.40 11.63 -16.16
N PRO A 139 -8.00 10.98 -17.27
CA PRO A 139 -7.85 11.64 -18.56
C PRO A 139 -9.18 12.23 -19.01
N ILE A 140 -9.12 13.42 -19.62
CA ILE A 140 -10.31 14.09 -20.14
C ILE A 140 -11.01 13.17 -21.17
N GLY A 141 -12.29 12.92 -20.97
CA GLY A 141 -13.10 12.05 -21.84
C GLY A 141 -12.98 10.55 -21.56
N SER A 142 -12.21 10.13 -20.55
CA SER A 142 -12.14 8.73 -20.12
C SER A 142 -13.21 8.42 -19.08
N LEU A 143 -13.89 7.29 -19.24
CA LEU A 143 -14.78 6.72 -18.23
C LEU A 143 -14.04 5.78 -17.25
N VAL A 144 -12.76 5.52 -17.51
CA VAL A 144 -11.94 4.60 -16.73
C VAL A 144 -10.88 5.39 -15.97
N THR A 145 -10.85 5.19 -14.66
CA THR A 145 -9.85 5.78 -13.77
C THR A 145 -8.60 4.91 -13.71
N ASN A 146 -7.43 5.52 -13.85
CA ASN A 146 -6.16 4.85 -13.65
C ASN A 146 -5.75 4.95 -12.18
N GLU A 147 -6.15 3.94 -11.39
CA GLU A 147 -5.84 3.92 -9.96
C GLU A 147 -4.33 3.89 -9.65
N ASN A 148 -3.51 3.30 -10.53
CA ASN A 148 -2.07 3.28 -10.33
C ASN A 148 -1.47 4.69 -10.42
N ALA A 149 -2.00 5.53 -11.30
CA ALA A 149 -1.59 6.94 -11.38
C ALA A 149 -1.97 7.70 -10.11
N TYR A 150 -3.17 7.48 -9.55
CA TYR A 150 -3.53 8.05 -8.24
C TYR A 150 -2.58 7.60 -7.12
N ARG A 151 -2.19 6.32 -7.08
CA ARG A 151 -1.23 5.84 -6.08
C ARG A 151 0.16 6.45 -6.24
N LEU A 152 0.58 6.75 -7.48
CA LEU A 152 1.83 7.46 -7.74
C LEU A 152 1.73 8.91 -7.27
N ALA A 153 0.63 9.61 -7.57
CA ALA A 153 0.39 10.96 -7.09
C ALA A 153 0.41 11.03 -5.55
N LEU A 154 -0.33 10.14 -4.88
CA LEU A 154 -0.37 10.06 -3.42
C LEU A 154 1.03 9.93 -2.82
N ARG A 155 1.86 9.02 -3.35
CA ARG A 155 3.26 8.85 -2.88
C ARG A 155 4.09 10.12 -3.02
N ARG A 156 3.89 10.93 -4.07
CA ARG A 156 4.60 12.20 -4.23
C ARG A 156 4.15 13.23 -3.21
N PHE A 157 2.84 13.34 -2.97
CA PHE A 157 2.32 14.23 -1.92
C PHE A 157 2.80 13.81 -0.54
N GLU A 158 2.77 12.53 -0.20
CA GLU A 158 3.34 11.99 1.05
C GLU A 158 4.84 12.28 1.19
N GLN A 159 5.57 12.20 0.08
CA GLN A 159 7.00 12.53 0.06
C GLN A 159 7.24 14.00 0.40
N ILE A 160 6.42 14.93 -0.10
CA ILE A 160 6.49 16.35 0.24
C ILE A 160 6.25 16.53 1.75
N ILE A 161 5.16 15.95 2.27
CA ILE A 161 4.78 16.06 3.68
C ILE A 161 5.90 15.54 4.60
N LYS A 162 6.54 14.43 4.23
CA LYS A 162 7.56 13.77 5.03
C LYS A 162 8.93 14.45 4.94
N GLN A 163 9.36 14.81 3.73
CA GLN A 163 10.73 15.25 3.49
C GLN A 163 10.88 16.78 3.51
N TYR A 164 9.80 17.51 3.21
CA TYR A 164 9.82 18.96 3.09
C TYR A 164 8.73 19.63 3.97
N PRO A 165 8.76 19.40 5.29
CA PRO A 165 7.70 19.85 6.21
C PRO A 165 7.63 21.37 6.37
N THR A 166 8.59 22.12 5.83
CA THR A 166 8.62 23.58 5.81
C THR A 166 8.36 24.17 4.42
N SER A 167 7.95 23.33 3.47
CA SER A 167 7.56 23.80 2.13
C SER A 167 6.21 24.52 2.17
N ASP A 168 6.06 25.55 1.34
CA ASP A 168 4.78 26.19 1.06
C ASP A 168 3.78 25.30 0.31
N LYS A 169 4.21 24.11 -0.12
CA LYS A 169 3.37 23.07 -0.74
C LYS A 169 2.83 22.03 0.26
N ILE A 170 3.14 22.18 1.55
CA ILE A 170 2.79 21.13 2.53
C ILE A 170 1.28 20.98 2.72
N ASP A 171 0.56 22.08 2.85
CA ASP A 171 -0.90 22.11 3.01
C ASP A 171 -1.62 21.72 1.71
N ASP A 172 -1.12 22.22 0.58
CA ASP A 172 -1.59 21.83 -0.75
C ASP A 172 -1.46 20.30 -0.95
N ALA A 173 -0.28 19.75 -0.62
CA ALA A 173 -0.02 18.32 -0.73
C ALA A 173 -0.92 17.49 0.20
N ALA A 174 -1.17 17.97 1.41
CA ALA A 174 -2.09 17.31 2.34
C ALA A 174 -3.53 17.34 1.79
N TYR A 175 -3.99 18.46 1.27
CA TYR A 175 -5.32 18.56 0.67
C TYR A 175 -5.49 17.58 -0.49
N GLU A 176 -4.53 17.53 -1.41
CA GLU A 176 -4.57 16.63 -2.56
C GLU A 176 -4.45 15.15 -2.16
N ALA A 177 -3.62 14.83 -1.18
CA ALA A 177 -3.54 13.48 -0.60
C ALA A 177 -4.88 13.06 0.02
N GLY A 178 -5.56 13.98 0.71
CA GLY A 178 -6.91 13.78 1.24
C GLY A 178 -7.93 13.46 0.14
N LYS A 179 -7.90 14.16 -0.99
CA LYS A 179 -8.77 13.88 -2.15
C LYS A 179 -8.56 12.47 -2.70
N ILE A 180 -7.31 12.05 -2.84
CA ILE A 180 -6.97 10.72 -3.35
C ILE A 180 -7.41 9.64 -2.36
N SER A 181 -7.17 9.84 -1.07
CA SER A 181 -7.62 8.92 -0.02
C SER A 181 -9.16 8.80 0.01
N GLU A 182 -9.88 9.93 -0.15
CA GLU A 182 -11.33 9.93 -0.27
C GLU A 182 -11.82 9.16 -1.52
N HIS A 183 -11.11 9.26 -2.65
CA HIS A 183 -11.38 8.47 -3.85
C HIS A 183 -11.28 6.96 -3.58
N PHE A 184 -10.27 6.53 -2.81
CA PHE A 184 -10.12 5.14 -2.40
C PHE A 184 -11.05 4.73 -1.25
N LYS A 185 -11.87 5.65 -0.74
CA LYS A 185 -12.79 5.47 0.41
C LYS A 185 -12.08 5.25 1.74
N ASP A 186 -10.82 5.62 1.83
CA ASP A 186 -10.02 5.62 3.05
C ASP A 186 -10.36 6.87 3.87
N TYR A 187 -11.61 6.92 4.37
CA TYR A 187 -12.19 8.14 4.94
C TYR A 187 -11.48 8.64 6.20
N SER A 188 -10.97 7.74 7.04
CA SER A 188 -10.20 8.17 8.22
C SER A 188 -8.90 8.86 7.82
N ILE A 189 -8.20 8.28 6.85
CA ILE A 189 -6.96 8.82 6.31
C ILE A 189 -7.21 10.15 5.60
N ALA A 190 -8.27 10.23 4.80
CA ALA A 190 -8.67 11.47 4.14
C ALA A 190 -8.99 12.58 5.13
N LEU A 191 -9.69 12.24 6.24
CA LEU A 191 -9.99 13.18 7.32
C LEU A 191 -8.72 13.76 7.95
N ASP A 192 -7.71 12.91 8.24
CA ASP A 192 -6.44 13.31 8.82
C ASP A 192 -5.66 14.25 7.88
N TYR A 193 -5.65 13.95 6.58
CA TYR A 193 -5.04 14.82 5.59
C TYR A 193 -5.74 16.18 5.47
N TYR A 194 -7.07 16.22 5.38
CA TYR A 194 -7.80 17.47 5.34
C TYR A 194 -7.61 18.29 6.61
N HIS A 195 -7.59 17.62 7.77
CA HIS A 195 -7.30 18.25 9.06
C HIS A 195 -5.91 18.91 9.06
N SER A 196 -4.91 18.22 8.51
CA SER A 196 -3.56 18.77 8.39
C SER A 196 -3.51 19.96 7.43
N ALA A 197 -4.18 19.86 6.30
CA ALA A 197 -4.21 20.94 5.30
C ALA A 197 -4.69 22.26 5.92
N TYR A 198 -5.86 22.26 6.58
CA TYR A 198 -6.36 23.52 7.18
C TYR A 198 -5.69 23.91 8.51
N LYS A 199 -5.00 22.99 9.18
CA LYS A 199 -4.15 23.36 10.33
C LYS A 199 -2.85 24.02 9.93
N TRP A 200 -2.22 23.51 8.87
CA TRP A 200 -0.98 24.11 8.38
C TRP A 200 -1.20 25.43 7.66
N ASN A 201 -2.35 25.56 6.99
CA ASN A 201 -2.78 26.82 6.37
C ASN A 201 -4.25 27.12 6.75
N PRO A 202 -4.48 27.85 7.86
CA PRO A 202 -5.84 28.21 8.29
C PRO A 202 -6.65 28.99 7.25
N ASP A 203 -5.97 29.70 6.37
CA ASP A 203 -6.56 30.51 5.30
C ASP A 203 -6.46 29.83 3.93
N THR A 204 -6.40 28.49 3.92
CA THR A 204 -6.35 27.73 2.66
C THR A 204 -7.53 28.08 1.76
N PRO A 205 -7.28 28.28 0.43
CA PRO A 205 -8.35 28.50 -0.54
C PRO A 205 -9.15 27.22 -0.86
N TYR A 206 -8.67 26.08 -0.41
CA TYR A 206 -9.31 24.79 -0.67
C TYR A 206 -10.45 24.50 0.32
N PRO A 207 -11.48 23.74 -0.09
CA PRO A 207 -12.59 23.38 0.79
C PRO A 207 -12.23 22.20 1.72
N ALA A 208 -11.11 22.30 2.45
CA ALA A 208 -10.58 21.23 3.28
C ALA A 208 -11.50 20.91 4.47
N ARG A 209 -11.97 21.95 5.20
CA ARG A 209 -12.92 21.77 6.29
C ARG A 209 -14.27 21.27 5.81
N PHE A 210 -14.76 21.77 4.67
CA PHE A 210 -16.02 21.27 4.08
C PHE A 210 -15.93 19.78 3.74
N ARG A 211 -14.81 19.32 3.18
CA ARG A 211 -14.59 17.90 2.85
C ARG A 211 -14.49 17.05 4.11
N ALA A 212 -13.75 17.51 5.11
CA ALA A 212 -13.64 16.84 6.40
C ALA A 212 -14.99 16.72 7.08
N ALA A 213 -15.76 17.81 7.14
CA ALA A 213 -17.13 17.83 7.71
C ALA A 213 -18.05 16.84 6.97
N ARG A 214 -17.97 16.78 5.64
CA ARG A 214 -18.73 15.82 4.84
C ARG A 214 -18.37 14.37 5.15
N ILE A 215 -17.10 14.07 5.40
CA ILE A 215 -16.65 12.73 5.80
C ILE A 215 -17.23 12.37 7.16
N LEU A 216 -17.11 13.25 8.14
CA LEU A 216 -17.67 13.07 9.48
C LEU A 216 -19.19 12.83 9.43
N ASP A 217 -19.91 13.61 8.64
CA ASP A 217 -21.35 13.53 8.48
C ASP A 217 -21.79 12.23 7.77
N LYS A 218 -21.31 12.00 6.54
CA LYS A 218 -21.87 10.98 5.65
C LYS A 218 -21.31 9.58 5.87
N TYR A 219 -20.05 9.48 6.28
CA TYR A 219 -19.34 8.20 6.31
C TYR A 219 -18.98 7.75 7.72
N MET A 220 -18.78 8.69 8.64
CA MET A 220 -18.45 8.37 10.03
C MET A 220 -19.61 8.54 11.01
N HIS A 221 -20.70 9.21 10.58
CA HIS A 221 -21.89 9.51 11.39
C HIS A 221 -21.58 10.24 12.71
N ARG A 222 -20.51 11.06 12.69
CA ARG A 222 -20.06 11.91 13.81
C ARG A 222 -20.71 13.28 13.68
N TYR A 223 -22.02 13.33 13.89
CA TYR A 223 -22.87 14.47 13.53
C TYR A 223 -22.54 15.76 14.28
N SER A 224 -22.25 15.68 15.58
CA SER A 224 -21.89 16.86 16.38
C SER A 224 -20.62 17.53 15.87
N GLU A 225 -19.60 16.73 15.58
CA GLU A 225 -18.33 17.24 15.06
C GLU A 225 -18.47 17.76 13.62
N ALA A 226 -19.28 17.08 12.80
CA ALA A 226 -19.59 17.54 11.46
C ALA A 226 -20.26 18.91 11.47
N LEU A 227 -21.23 19.10 12.39
CA LEU A 227 -21.96 20.36 12.54
C LEU A 227 -21.05 21.53 12.89
N GLU A 228 -20.15 21.33 13.87
CA GLU A 228 -19.18 22.35 14.27
C GLU A 228 -18.22 22.67 13.11
N LEU A 229 -17.71 21.65 12.44
CA LEU A 229 -16.74 21.83 11.35
C LEU A 229 -17.38 22.46 10.10
N TYR A 230 -18.67 22.19 9.81
CA TYR A 230 -19.38 22.89 8.74
C TYR A 230 -19.53 24.40 9.06
N LYS A 231 -19.83 24.76 10.32
CA LYS A 231 -19.92 26.15 10.74
C LYS A 231 -18.58 26.87 10.61
N GLU A 232 -17.49 26.22 11.04
CA GLU A 232 -16.14 26.74 10.88
C GLU A 232 -15.75 26.92 9.38
N ALA A 233 -16.10 25.94 8.55
CA ALA A 233 -15.83 25.98 7.11
C ALA A 233 -16.54 27.14 6.43
N ILE A 234 -17.78 27.49 6.83
CA ILE A 234 -18.48 28.65 6.31
C ILE A 234 -17.77 29.95 6.71
N ASP A 235 -17.26 30.04 7.94
CA ASP A 235 -16.53 31.22 8.41
C ASP A 235 -15.17 31.40 7.67
N LYS A 236 -14.43 30.32 7.48
CA LYS A 236 -13.05 30.37 6.97
C LYS A 236 -12.92 30.19 5.47
N GLU A 237 -13.63 29.26 4.89
CA GLU A 237 -13.41 28.81 3.49
C GLU A 237 -14.48 29.35 2.52
N ALA A 238 -15.64 29.78 2.99
CA ALA A 238 -16.72 30.27 2.13
C ALA A 238 -16.45 31.64 1.51
N THR A 239 -15.44 32.35 2.00
CA THR A 239 -15.00 33.65 1.43
C THR A 239 -14.40 33.50 0.04
N TYR A 240 -13.91 32.31 -0.30
CA TYR A 240 -13.39 32.01 -1.61
C TYR A 240 -14.53 31.63 -2.58
N GLY A 241 -14.70 32.39 -3.65
CA GLY A 241 -15.82 32.21 -4.60
C GLY A 241 -15.94 30.82 -5.20
N GLN A 242 -14.81 30.12 -5.34
CA GLN A 242 -14.78 28.71 -5.81
C GLN A 242 -15.44 27.72 -4.82
N ASN A 243 -15.61 28.11 -3.56
CA ASN A 243 -16.21 27.28 -2.52
C ASN A 243 -17.72 27.55 -2.32
N LEU A 244 -18.35 28.37 -3.17
CA LEU A 244 -19.76 28.72 -3.03
C LEU A 244 -20.70 27.49 -3.00
N GLU A 245 -20.47 26.51 -3.85
CA GLU A 245 -21.28 25.29 -3.86
C GLU A 245 -21.12 24.50 -2.55
N TRP A 246 -19.92 24.43 -2.02
CA TRP A 246 -19.63 23.81 -0.72
C TRP A 246 -20.38 24.53 0.40
N LYS A 247 -20.37 25.87 0.41
CA LYS A 247 -21.13 26.69 1.37
C LYS A 247 -22.62 26.36 1.33
N LEU A 248 -23.25 26.39 0.15
CA LEU A 248 -24.67 26.12 -0.01
C LEU A 248 -25.06 24.70 0.45
N ASN A 249 -24.18 23.73 0.22
CA ASN A 249 -24.38 22.37 0.71
C ASN A 249 -24.26 22.29 2.23
N ALA A 250 -23.27 22.96 2.82
CA ALA A 250 -23.08 23.00 4.26
C ALA A 250 -24.25 23.67 4.99
N GLU A 251 -24.76 24.80 4.51
CA GLU A 251 -25.91 25.49 5.10
C GLU A 251 -27.16 24.58 5.18
N ARG A 252 -27.41 23.80 4.11
CA ARG A 252 -28.50 22.80 4.11
C ARG A 252 -28.26 21.68 5.12
N ARG A 253 -27.02 21.20 5.22
CA ARG A 253 -26.69 20.11 6.15
C ARG A 253 -26.72 20.58 7.61
N ILE A 254 -26.23 21.76 7.91
CA ILE A 254 -26.32 22.38 9.25
C ILE A 254 -27.76 22.37 9.72
N THR A 255 -28.69 22.87 8.89
CA THR A 255 -30.14 22.93 9.24
C THR A 255 -30.72 21.55 9.54
N ALA A 256 -30.22 20.50 8.83
CA ALA A 256 -30.66 19.12 9.08
C ALA A 256 -30.05 18.55 10.36
N LEU A 257 -28.72 18.72 10.52
CA LEU A 257 -27.98 18.19 11.68
C LEU A 257 -28.40 18.81 13.01
N GLU A 258 -28.77 20.10 13.02
CA GLU A 258 -29.30 20.76 14.23
C GLU A 258 -30.61 20.12 14.73
N LYS A 259 -31.36 19.46 13.86
CA LYS A 259 -32.55 18.69 14.24
C LYS A 259 -32.25 17.26 14.68
N GLU A 260 -31.11 16.72 14.23
CA GLU A 260 -30.71 15.36 14.56
C GLU A 260 -29.95 15.30 15.90
N VAL A 261 -29.25 16.39 16.25
CA VAL A 261 -28.39 16.47 17.46
C VAL A 261 -29.13 16.97 18.67
N ASN A 262 -30.27 17.71 18.49
CA ASN A 262 -31.21 18.17 19.56
C ASN A 262 -32.33 17.16 19.80
#